data_b57fda7110b2c71a7afe23d23fcb27db
#
_entry.id   b57fda7110b2c71a7afe23d23fcb27db
#
_cell.length_a   1.000
_cell.length_b   1.000
_cell.length_c   1.000
_cell.angle_alpha   90.00
_cell.angle_beta   90.00
_cell.angle_gamma   90.00
#
_symmetry.space_group_name_H-M   'P 1'
#
loop_
_entity.id
_entity.type
_entity.pdbx_description
1 polymer ?
#
loop_
_entity_poly.entity_id
_entity_poly.type
_entity_poly.pdbx_seq_one_letter_code
_entity_poly.pdbx_strand_id
1 'polypeptide(L)'
;MEPTMEPGSQQGARAVPYWEGQLIRHLDDLRTGSYEGATTRAEREAVFRSAVELLSGTVLAALDAANLSLLDSRGTVVFTGVTGDSDGGIAASWELSWPAQQASPGRLQPGPVAPVQVRAIFPRGWTHGHLRGGRLGNWPLQVTSAADVPGLEPVIGAIIAAELHEVIYESAGTWKVIDGYLRKAGHLGTRRLAGSGAAGS
;
A
#
# COMPACT_ATOMS: atom_id res chain seq x y z
N MET A 1 29.83 -47.49 -32.38
CA MET A 1 30.00 -46.06 -32.21
C MET A 1 28.61 -45.51 -31.88
N GLU A 2 28.27 -45.51 -30.57
CA GLU A 2 26.96 -45.06 -30.12
C GLU A 2 26.95 -43.52 -29.94
N PRO A 3 25.91 -42.83 -30.35
CA PRO A 3 25.81 -41.39 -30.12
C PRO A 3 25.44 -41.11 -28.67
N THR A 4 26.33 -40.40 -27.96
CA THR A 4 26.11 -39.87 -26.62
C THR A 4 25.02 -38.79 -26.71
N MET A 5 23.84 -39.07 -26.16
CA MET A 5 22.79 -38.06 -25.94
C MET A 5 23.25 -37.11 -24.82
N GLU A 6 23.50 -35.87 -25.17
CA GLU A 6 23.65 -34.79 -24.18
C GLU A 6 22.31 -34.53 -23.45
N PRO A 7 22.32 -34.39 -22.12
CA PRO A 7 21.11 -34.02 -21.40
C PRO A 7 20.77 -32.59 -21.70
N GLY A 8 19.67 -32.40 -22.45
CA GLY A 8 19.12 -31.07 -22.74
C GLY A 8 18.93 -30.26 -21.47
N SER A 9 19.55 -29.07 -21.44
CA SER A 9 19.42 -28.09 -20.40
C SER A 9 17.94 -27.74 -20.24
N GLN A 10 17.29 -28.24 -19.20
CA GLN A 10 16.01 -27.75 -18.73
C GLN A 10 16.26 -26.30 -18.25
N GLN A 11 16.05 -25.33 -19.12
CA GLN A 11 15.90 -23.95 -18.70
C GLN A 11 14.71 -23.92 -17.75
N GLY A 12 15.00 -23.88 -16.44
CA GLY A 12 13.99 -23.76 -15.41
C GLY A 12 13.08 -22.55 -15.74
N ALA A 13 11.80 -22.81 -15.92
CA ALA A 13 10.81 -21.76 -16.15
C ALA A 13 10.98 -20.71 -15.04
N ARG A 14 11.41 -19.50 -15.43
CA ARG A 14 11.56 -18.38 -14.49
C ARG A 14 10.19 -18.10 -13.88
N ALA A 15 10.08 -18.18 -12.57
CA ALA A 15 8.85 -17.81 -11.88
C ALA A 15 8.46 -16.37 -12.26
N VAL A 16 7.25 -16.19 -12.76
CA VAL A 16 6.72 -14.86 -13.13
C VAL A 16 6.56 -14.05 -11.83
N PRO A 17 7.14 -12.85 -11.74
CA PRO A 17 6.94 -11.99 -10.60
C PRO A 17 5.45 -11.69 -10.38
N TYR A 18 5.02 -11.55 -9.13
CA TYR A 18 3.60 -11.31 -8.80
C TYR A 18 3.01 -10.11 -9.56
N TRP A 19 3.73 -8.99 -9.62
CA TRP A 19 3.27 -7.78 -10.32
C TRP A 19 3.06 -8.00 -11.83
N GLU A 20 3.89 -8.84 -12.46
CA GLU A 20 3.76 -9.17 -13.88
C GLU A 20 2.51 -10.04 -14.12
N GLY A 21 2.27 -11.02 -13.24
CA GLY A 21 1.04 -11.81 -13.27
C GLY A 21 -0.22 -10.97 -13.11
N GLN A 22 -0.21 -9.99 -12.20
CA GLN A 22 -1.32 -9.05 -12.02
C GLN A 22 -1.55 -8.19 -13.27
N LEU A 23 -0.48 -7.69 -13.89
CA LEU A 23 -0.59 -6.91 -15.12
C LEU A 23 -1.16 -7.74 -16.28
N ILE A 24 -0.72 -8.98 -16.43
CA ILE A 24 -1.23 -9.90 -17.46
C ILE A 24 -2.75 -10.13 -17.27
N ARG A 25 -3.18 -10.45 -16.05
CA ARG A 25 -4.62 -10.63 -15.73
C ARG A 25 -5.41 -9.36 -16.04
N HIS A 26 -4.88 -8.19 -15.67
CA HIS A 26 -5.51 -6.90 -15.94
C HIS A 26 -5.67 -6.63 -17.45
N LEU A 27 -4.64 -6.93 -18.25
CA LEU A 27 -4.70 -6.80 -19.70
C LEU A 27 -5.72 -7.76 -20.34
N ASP A 28 -5.82 -8.98 -19.82
CA ASP A 28 -6.81 -9.96 -20.27
C ASP A 28 -8.24 -9.50 -19.95
N ASP A 29 -8.47 -8.99 -18.76
CA ASP A 29 -9.74 -8.42 -18.36
C ASP A 29 -10.13 -7.22 -19.24
N LEU A 30 -9.18 -6.32 -19.54
CA LEU A 30 -9.40 -5.20 -20.45
C LEU A 30 -9.78 -5.68 -21.85
N ARG A 31 -9.11 -6.71 -22.35
CA ARG A 31 -9.36 -7.29 -23.69
C ARG A 31 -10.74 -7.94 -23.78
N THR A 32 -11.19 -8.58 -22.70
CA THR A 32 -12.50 -9.27 -22.64
C THR A 32 -13.63 -8.37 -22.15
N GLY A 33 -13.32 -7.18 -21.65
CA GLY A 33 -14.29 -6.28 -21.04
C GLY A 33 -14.87 -6.85 -19.75
N SER A 34 -14.10 -7.67 -19.00
CA SER A 34 -14.51 -8.26 -17.73
C SER A 34 -13.70 -7.69 -16.54
N TYR A 35 -14.08 -8.07 -15.35
CA TYR A 35 -13.31 -7.90 -14.12
C TYR A 35 -13.35 -9.24 -13.39
N GLU A 36 -12.25 -9.98 -13.46
CA GLU A 36 -12.17 -11.33 -12.91
C GLU A 36 -13.36 -12.21 -13.37
N GLY A 37 -13.69 -12.15 -14.67
CA GLY A 37 -14.81 -12.87 -15.28
C GLY A 37 -16.18 -12.20 -15.12
N ALA A 38 -16.35 -11.21 -14.26
CA ALA A 38 -17.59 -10.45 -14.11
C ALA A 38 -17.80 -9.50 -15.30
N THR A 39 -18.97 -9.49 -15.91
CA THR A 39 -19.27 -8.72 -17.11
C THR A 39 -20.24 -7.58 -16.88
N THR A 40 -21.16 -7.73 -15.95
CA THR A 40 -22.11 -6.68 -15.59
C THR A 40 -21.56 -5.75 -14.51
N ARG A 41 -22.07 -4.53 -14.43
CA ARG A 41 -21.67 -3.57 -13.39
C ARG A 41 -21.89 -4.12 -11.99
N ALA A 42 -23.02 -4.75 -11.74
CA ALA A 42 -23.38 -5.30 -10.43
C ALA A 42 -22.41 -6.44 -10.01
N GLU A 43 -22.08 -7.34 -10.93
CA GLU A 43 -21.11 -8.41 -10.67
C GLU A 43 -19.72 -7.84 -10.37
N ARG A 44 -19.25 -6.86 -11.16
CA ARG A 44 -17.96 -6.21 -10.95
C ARG A 44 -17.90 -5.48 -9.61
N GLU A 45 -18.99 -4.83 -9.19
CA GLU A 45 -19.07 -4.23 -7.85
C GLU A 45 -19.02 -5.29 -6.75
N ALA A 46 -19.62 -6.46 -6.96
CA ALA A 46 -19.53 -7.56 -6.02
C ALA A 46 -18.08 -8.08 -5.88
N VAL A 47 -17.38 -8.26 -7.01
CA VAL A 47 -15.94 -8.60 -7.03
C VAL A 47 -15.13 -7.55 -6.27
N PHE A 48 -15.34 -6.27 -6.54
CA PHE A 48 -14.66 -5.18 -5.85
C PHE A 48 -14.90 -5.19 -4.34
N ARG A 49 -16.15 -5.37 -3.88
CA ARG A 49 -16.49 -5.44 -2.45
C ARG A 49 -15.80 -6.62 -1.76
N SER A 50 -15.80 -7.79 -2.40
CA SER A 50 -15.11 -8.96 -1.90
C SER A 50 -13.59 -8.74 -1.80
N ALA A 51 -12.98 -8.11 -2.82
CA ALA A 51 -11.57 -7.77 -2.79
C ALA A 51 -11.22 -6.82 -1.64
N VAL A 52 -12.03 -5.79 -1.40
CA VAL A 52 -11.87 -4.86 -0.27
C VAL A 52 -11.96 -5.59 1.06
N GLU A 53 -12.92 -6.49 1.22
CA GLU A 53 -13.09 -7.28 2.45
C GLU A 53 -11.87 -8.17 2.71
N LEU A 54 -11.38 -8.88 1.69
CA LEU A 54 -10.20 -9.73 1.77
C LEU A 54 -8.93 -8.94 2.15
N LEU A 55 -8.77 -7.72 1.63
CA LEU A 55 -7.58 -6.88 1.87
C LEU A 55 -7.62 -6.13 3.19
N SER A 56 -8.77 -5.88 3.77
CA SER A 56 -8.93 -4.96 4.90
C SER A 56 -8.00 -5.28 6.06
N GLY A 57 -7.88 -6.55 6.44
CA GLY A 57 -6.98 -6.97 7.52
C GLY A 57 -5.52 -6.64 7.26
N THR A 58 -5.05 -6.89 6.03
CA THR A 58 -3.65 -6.63 5.62
C THR A 58 -3.34 -5.14 5.58
N VAL A 59 -4.25 -4.31 5.03
CA VAL A 59 -4.05 -2.85 5.00
C VAL A 59 -4.03 -2.27 6.40
N LEU A 60 -4.95 -2.68 7.27
CA LEU A 60 -4.98 -2.27 8.67
C LEU A 60 -3.69 -2.65 9.40
N ALA A 61 -3.24 -3.88 9.27
CA ALA A 61 -1.99 -4.34 9.88
C ALA A 61 -0.77 -3.55 9.39
N ALA A 62 -0.70 -3.19 8.10
CA ALA A 62 0.39 -2.39 7.55
C ALA A 62 0.38 -0.95 8.08
N LEU A 63 -0.79 -0.31 8.20
CA LEU A 63 -0.93 1.02 8.80
C LEU A 63 -0.61 1.01 10.29
N ASP A 64 -1.04 -0.01 11.02
CA ASP A 64 -0.71 -0.19 12.44
C ASP A 64 0.78 -0.41 12.66
N ALA A 65 1.43 -1.17 11.79
CA ALA A 65 2.88 -1.34 11.82
C ALA A 65 3.63 -0.01 11.59
N ALA A 66 3.17 0.81 10.64
CA ALA A 66 3.71 2.15 10.42
C ALA A 66 3.45 3.07 11.63
N ASN A 67 2.27 3.04 12.20
CA ASN A 67 1.91 3.76 13.42
C ASN A 67 2.83 3.39 14.59
N LEU A 68 3.02 2.10 14.83
CA LEU A 68 3.90 1.62 15.89
C LEU A 68 5.36 2.01 15.67
N SER A 69 5.87 1.84 14.44
CA SER A 69 7.30 2.02 14.14
C SER A 69 7.71 3.49 14.02
N LEU A 70 6.87 4.34 13.45
CA LEU A 70 7.20 5.70 13.07
C LEU A 70 6.52 6.76 13.96
N LEU A 71 5.34 6.46 14.49
CA LEU A 71 4.53 7.41 15.24
C LEU A 71 4.43 7.08 16.74
N ASP A 72 5.09 6.02 17.20
CA ASP A 72 5.06 5.58 18.60
C ASP A 72 3.62 5.30 19.09
N SER A 73 2.80 4.70 18.22
CA SER A 73 1.37 4.39 18.44
C SER A 73 0.48 5.61 18.75
N ARG A 74 0.88 6.81 18.34
CA ARG A 74 0.08 8.03 18.54
C ARG A 74 -0.92 8.32 17.43
N GLY A 75 -0.87 7.56 16.35
CA GLY A 75 -1.82 7.65 15.26
C GLY A 75 -3.11 6.91 15.55
N THR A 76 -4.13 7.29 14.80
CA THR A 76 -5.42 6.60 14.74
C THR A 76 -5.63 6.08 13.34
N VAL A 77 -5.89 4.77 13.23
CA VAL A 77 -6.24 4.12 11.97
C VAL A 77 -7.75 4.00 11.88
N VAL A 78 -8.32 4.45 10.76
CA VAL A 78 -9.76 4.39 10.49
C VAL A 78 -9.99 3.68 9.16
N PHE A 79 -10.93 2.76 9.12
CA PHE A 79 -11.43 2.14 7.90
C PHE A 79 -12.84 2.63 7.60
N THR A 80 -13.01 3.23 6.44
CA THR A 80 -14.32 3.52 5.87
C THR A 80 -14.65 2.42 4.88
N GLY A 81 -15.67 1.65 5.17
CA GLY A 81 -16.14 0.57 4.31
C GLY A 81 -16.50 1.05 2.90
N VAL A 82 -16.91 0.13 2.04
CA VAL A 82 -17.29 0.50 0.66
C VAL A 82 -18.53 1.37 0.66
N THR A 83 -18.37 2.61 0.19
CA THR A 83 -19.42 3.62 0.05
C THR A 83 -19.53 4.10 -1.39
N GLY A 84 -20.69 4.65 -1.76
CA GLY A 84 -20.84 5.37 -3.03
C GLY A 84 -20.03 6.67 -3.02
N ASP A 85 -19.42 7.02 -4.15
CA ASP A 85 -18.80 8.33 -4.36
C ASP A 85 -19.75 9.29 -5.11
N SER A 86 -19.38 10.57 -5.15
CA SER A 86 -20.18 11.63 -5.79
C SER A 86 -20.37 11.42 -7.29
N ASP A 87 -19.50 10.67 -7.93
CA ASP A 87 -19.48 10.44 -9.38
C ASP A 87 -20.22 9.16 -9.79
N GLY A 88 -20.88 8.50 -8.81
CA GLY A 88 -21.62 7.26 -9.00
C GLY A 88 -20.71 6.02 -9.11
N GLY A 89 -19.49 6.12 -8.65
CA GLY A 89 -18.59 5.01 -8.37
C GLY A 89 -18.77 4.47 -6.95
N ILE A 90 -17.90 3.55 -6.56
CA ILE A 90 -17.77 3.08 -5.18
C ILE A 90 -16.30 3.11 -4.76
N ALA A 91 -16.08 3.38 -3.48
CA ALA A 91 -14.74 3.43 -2.92
C ALA A 91 -14.73 2.97 -1.45
N ALA A 92 -13.56 2.53 -0.99
CA ALA A 92 -13.24 2.32 0.41
C ALA A 92 -11.93 3.03 0.74
N SER A 93 -11.74 3.47 1.98
CA SER A 93 -10.48 4.08 2.42
C SER A 93 -10.04 3.54 3.78
N TRP A 94 -8.73 3.44 3.93
CA TRP A 94 -8.03 3.22 5.19
C TRP A 94 -7.12 4.43 5.40
N GLU A 95 -7.23 5.05 6.57
CA GLU A 95 -6.56 6.31 6.87
C GLU A 95 -5.78 6.21 8.18
N LEU A 96 -4.56 6.72 8.18
CA LEU A 96 -3.76 6.91 9.39
C LEU A 96 -3.54 8.40 9.58
N SER A 97 -4.05 8.92 10.70
CA SER A 97 -3.88 10.32 11.10
C SER A 97 -3.27 10.41 12.51
N TRP A 98 -2.59 11.52 12.82
CA TRP A 98 -2.00 11.75 14.14
C TRP A 98 -1.91 13.24 14.47
N PRO A 99 -1.78 13.60 15.77
CA PRO A 99 -1.88 14.99 16.21
C PRO A 99 -0.89 15.95 15.53
N ALA A 100 0.36 15.51 15.32
CA ALA A 100 1.36 16.37 14.69
C ALA A 100 1.07 16.65 13.22
N GLN A 101 0.55 15.66 12.48
CA GLN A 101 0.08 15.81 11.10
C GLN A 101 -1.11 16.76 11.02
N GLN A 102 -2.10 16.59 11.90
CA GLN A 102 -3.31 17.42 11.95
C GLN A 102 -3.00 18.89 12.31
N ALA A 103 -1.98 19.12 13.16
CA ALA A 103 -1.53 20.45 13.55
C ALA A 103 -0.61 21.11 12.52
N SER A 104 -0.10 20.36 11.53
CA SER A 104 0.83 20.90 10.52
C SER A 104 0.05 21.58 9.40
N PRO A 105 0.36 22.86 9.09
CA PRO A 105 -0.23 23.52 7.92
C PRO A 105 0.29 22.87 6.64
N GLY A 106 -0.60 22.63 5.71
CA GLY A 106 -0.24 22.14 4.37
C GLY A 106 0.52 23.20 3.59
N ARG A 107 1.61 22.81 2.95
CA ARG A 107 2.43 23.72 2.12
C ARG A 107 1.78 24.03 0.78
N LEU A 108 1.09 23.07 0.20
CA LEU A 108 0.53 23.16 -1.15
C LEU A 108 -0.95 23.51 -1.16
N GLN A 109 -1.66 23.26 -0.06
CA GLN A 109 -3.09 23.51 0.05
C GLN A 109 -3.41 24.19 1.39
N PRO A 110 -4.42 25.09 1.42
CA PRO A 110 -4.91 25.65 2.67
C PRO A 110 -5.48 24.54 3.57
N GLY A 111 -5.08 24.52 4.83
CA GLY A 111 -5.57 23.56 5.81
C GLY A 111 -4.48 22.64 6.36
N PRO A 112 -4.83 21.68 7.20
CA PRO A 112 -3.89 20.70 7.73
C PRO A 112 -3.39 19.76 6.64
N VAL A 113 -2.20 19.19 6.84
CA VAL A 113 -1.67 18.13 5.95
C VAL A 113 -2.65 16.96 5.94
N ALA A 114 -2.92 16.42 4.76
CA ALA A 114 -3.80 15.26 4.61
C ALA A 114 -3.24 14.01 5.33
N PRO A 115 -4.10 13.11 5.85
CA PRO A 115 -3.67 11.86 6.45
C PRO A 115 -3.03 10.93 5.39
N VAL A 116 -2.29 9.93 5.87
CA VAL A 116 -1.86 8.81 5.03
C VAL A 116 -3.08 8.01 4.61
N GLN A 117 -3.26 7.78 3.32
CA GLN A 117 -4.41 7.07 2.79
C GLN A 117 -4.01 5.88 1.92
N VAL A 118 -4.68 4.76 2.13
CA VAL A 118 -4.78 3.66 1.16
C VAL A 118 -6.24 3.62 0.71
N ARG A 119 -6.49 3.64 -0.58
CA ARG A 119 -7.85 3.67 -1.13
C ARG A 119 -8.05 2.55 -2.13
N ALA A 120 -9.16 1.86 -2.03
CA ALA A 120 -9.70 1.06 -3.11
C ALA A 120 -10.77 1.89 -3.82
N ILE A 121 -10.70 2.00 -5.14
CA ILE A 121 -11.64 2.80 -5.94
C ILE A 121 -12.16 1.99 -7.12
N PHE A 122 -13.45 2.17 -7.42
CA PHE A 122 -14.09 1.64 -8.62
C PHE A 122 -15.00 2.70 -9.23
N PRO A 123 -14.43 3.66 -9.99
CA PRO A 123 -15.16 4.77 -10.56
C PRO A 123 -16.26 4.32 -11.52
N ARG A 124 -17.26 5.16 -11.70
CA ARG A 124 -18.28 4.96 -12.73
C ARG A 124 -17.62 4.89 -14.11
N GLY A 125 -18.03 3.92 -14.91
CA GLY A 125 -17.53 3.73 -16.28
C GLY A 125 -16.21 2.96 -16.37
N TRP A 126 -15.56 2.67 -15.25
CA TRP A 126 -14.36 1.82 -15.25
C TRP A 126 -14.74 0.33 -15.28
N THR A 127 -13.86 -0.46 -15.89
CA THR A 127 -14.03 -1.92 -15.96
C THR A 127 -13.55 -2.59 -14.67
N HIS A 128 -12.51 -2.04 -14.02
CA HIS A 128 -11.82 -2.66 -12.89
C HIS A 128 -11.77 -1.75 -11.67
N GLY A 129 -11.68 -2.38 -10.49
CA GLY A 129 -11.25 -1.74 -9.27
C GLY A 129 -9.73 -1.50 -9.24
N HIS A 130 -9.30 -0.49 -8.50
CA HIS A 130 -7.89 -0.15 -8.32
C HIS A 130 -7.58 0.16 -6.87
N LEU A 131 -6.35 -0.18 -6.46
CA LEU A 131 -5.75 0.26 -5.20
C LEU A 131 -4.85 1.46 -5.48
N ARG A 132 -4.84 2.47 -4.59
CA ARG A 132 -4.02 3.67 -4.72
C ARG A 132 -3.75 4.32 -3.37
N GLY A 133 -2.75 5.19 -3.31
CA GLY A 133 -2.62 6.20 -2.25
C GLY A 133 -3.55 7.38 -2.48
N GLY A 134 -3.53 8.36 -1.62
CA GLY A 134 -4.25 9.62 -1.79
C GLY A 134 -3.84 10.35 -3.07
N ARG A 135 -2.56 10.24 -3.45
CA ARG A 135 -1.91 10.99 -4.54
C ARG A 135 -1.18 10.17 -5.58
N LEU A 136 -0.95 8.88 -5.31
CA LEU A 136 -0.18 8.01 -6.18
C LEU A 136 -1.05 7.28 -7.19
N GLY A 137 -0.35 6.78 -8.24
CA GLY A 137 -0.96 6.06 -9.34
C GLY A 137 -1.79 4.83 -8.92
N ASN A 138 -2.58 4.35 -9.85
CA ASN A 138 -3.49 3.24 -9.63
C ASN A 138 -2.77 1.90 -9.82
N TRP A 139 -3.07 0.93 -8.95
CA TRP A 139 -2.66 -0.46 -9.06
C TRP A 139 -3.90 -1.34 -9.27
N PRO A 140 -3.90 -2.27 -10.21
CA PRO A 140 -5.05 -3.16 -10.40
C PRO A 140 -5.42 -3.89 -9.11
N LEU A 141 -6.69 -3.87 -8.74
CA LEU A 141 -7.20 -4.58 -7.58
C LEU A 141 -7.78 -5.93 -8.03
N GLN A 142 -6.92 -6.92 -8.21
CA GLN A 142 -7.27 -8.25 -8.66
C GLN A 142 -7.07 -9.26 -7.53
N VAL A 143 -8.01 -9.25 -6.58
CA VAL A 143 -8.04 -10.13 -5.40
C VAL A 143 -9.36 -10.88 -5.41
N THR A 144 -9.30 -12.17 -5.66
CA THR A 144 -10.47 -13.06 -5.70
C THR A 144 -10.48 -14.06 -4.55
N SER A 145 -9.34 -14.22 -3.88
CA SER A 145 -9.17 -15.16 -2.79
C SER A 145 -8.16 -14.66 -1.76
N ALA A 146 -8.16 -15.25 -0.58
CA ALA A 146 -7.15 -14.98 0.44
C ALA A 146 -5.71 -15.32 -0.01
N ALA A 147 -5.55 -16.21 -0.99
CA ALA A 147 -4.25 -16.56 -1.54
C ALA A 147 -3.61 -15.44 -2.37
N ASP A 148 -4.40 -14.50 -2.89
CA ASP A 148 -3.91 -13.35 -3.66
C ASP A 148 -3.34 -12.25 -2.76
N VAL A 149 -3.80 -12.17 -1.50
CA VAL A 149 -3.53 -11.05 -0.58
C VAL A 149 -2.04 -10.86 -0.28
N PRO A 150 -1.24 -11.92 0.03
CA PRO A 150 0.19 -11.76 0.33
C PRO A 150 0.99 -11.10 -0.79
N GLY A 151 0.59 -11.29 -2.04
CA GLY A 151 1.25 -10.67 -3.18
C GLY A 151 1.05 -9.15 -3.26
N LEU A 152 0.02 -8.60 -2.61
CA LEU A 152 -0.23 -7.15 -2.55
C LEU A 152 0.44 -6.46 -1.36
N GLU A 153 0.96 -7.18 -0.38
CA GLU A 153 1.65 -6.58 0.77
C GLU A 153 2.77 -5.61 0.38
N PRO A 154 3.66 -5.94 -0.59
CA PRO A 154 4.69 -4.99 -1.04
C PRO A 154 4.10 -3.72 -1.67
N VAL A 155 2.98 -3.83 -2.39
CA VAL A 155 2.29 -2.70 -3.02
C VAL A 155 1.69 -1.80 -1.94
N ILE A 156 1.00 -2.38 -0.95
CA ILE A 156 0.43 -1.66 0.20
C ILE A 156 1.54 -0.93 0.96
N GLY A 157 2.66 -1.62 1.24
CA GLY A 157 3.82 -1.03 1.89
C GLY A 157 4.42 0.14 1.10
N ALA A 158 4.53 0.01 -0.23
CA ALA A 158 5.02 1.07 -1.10
C ALA A 158 4.08 2.29 -1.12
N ILE A 159 2.76 2.07 -1.15
CA ILE A 159 1.76 3.13 -1.06
C ILE A 159 1.92 3.89 0.27
N ILE A 160 1.96 3.18 1.40
CA ILE A 160 2.08 3.77 2.73
C ILE A 160 3.39 4.57 2.86
N ALA A 161 4.51 4.01 2.38
CA ALA A 161 5.81 4.69 2.41
C ALA A 161 5.80 5.99 1.60
N ALA A 162 5.19 5.98 0.43
CA ALA A 162 5.08 7.15 -0.42
C ALA A 162 4.14 8.21 0.17
N GLU A 163 3.01 7.81 0.73
CA GLU A 163 2.09 8.73 1.44
C GLU A 163 2.75 9.37 2.67
N LEU A 164 3.52 8.61 3.45
CA LEU A 164 4.30 9.15 4.56
C LEU A 164 5.35 10.15 4.09
N HIS A 165 6.03 9.87 2.97
CA HIS A 165 6.98 10.80 2.36
C HIS A 165 6.29 12.11 1.94
N GLU A 166 5.10 12.02 1.34
CA GLU A 166 4.31 13.20 0.96
C GLU A 166 3.88 14.03 2.17
N VAL A 167 3.48 13.39 3.28
CA VAL A 167 3.17 14.11 4.54
C VAL A 167 4.38 14.92 5.02
N ILE A 168 5.60 14.35 4.97
CA ILE A 168 6.83 15.08 5.34
C ILE A 168 7.05 16.27 4.39
N TYR A 169 6.92 16.04 3.09
CA TYR A 169 7.12 17.08 2.07
C TYR A 169 6.11 18.23 2.23
N GLU A 170 4.85 17.92 2.47
CA GLU A 170 3.79 18.92 2.64
C GLU A 170 3.89 19.70 3.95
N SER A 171 4.40 19.08 5.01
CA SER A 171 4.65 19.75 6.29
C SER A 171 5.88 20.68 6.26
N ALA A 172 6.23 21.22 5.08
CA ALA A 172 7.39 22.08 4.84
C ALA A 172 8.74 21.43 5.14
N GLY A 173 8.85 20.11 4.89
CA GLY A 173 10.05 19.33 5.17
C GLY A 173 10.34 19.17 6.67
N THR A 174 9.34 19.44 7.51
CA THR A 174 9.47 19.27 8.95
C THR A 174 9.33 17.79 9.28
N TRP A 175 10.44 17.05 9.25
CA TRP A 175 10.52 15.65 9.70
C TRP A 175 9.97 15.43 11.12
N LYS A 176 9.80 16.50 11.91
CA LYS A 176 9.16 16.50 13.23
C LYS A 176 7.70 16.01 13.20
N VAL A 177 7.07 16.02 12.04
CA VAL A 177 5.74 15.44 11.86
C VAL A 177 5.74 13.94 12.16
N ILE A 178 6.89 13.24 11.97
CA ILE A 178 7.12 11.82 12.29
C ILE A 178 8.09 11.71 13.47
N ASP A 179 7.75 12.27 14.63
CA ASP A 179 8.67 12.36 15.77
C ASP A 179 8.89 11.04 16.55
N GLY A 180 8.04 10.03 16.35
CA GLY A 180 8.22 8.72 16.98
C GLY A 180 9.48 7.99 16.56
N TYR A 181 9.85 8.08 15.29
CA TYR A 181 11.12 7.51 14.77
C TYR A 181 12.35 8.14 15.43
N LEU A 182 12.34 9.43 15.69
CA LEU A 182 13.49 10.16 16.20
C LEU A 182 13.76 9.89 17.66
N ARG A 183 12.75 9.62 18.46
CA ARG A 183 12.94 9.19 19.86
C ARG A 183 13.65 7.84 19.89
N LYS A 184 13.30 6.91 18.97
CA LYS A 184 13.98 5.62 18.86
C LYS A 184 15.40 5.76 18.32
N ALA A 185 15.61 6.60 17.29
CA ALA A 185 16.93 6.86 16.72
C ALA A 185 17.87 7.58 17.72
N GLY A 186 17.36 8.53 18.50
CA GLY A 186 18.09 9.19 19.57
C GLY A 186 18.55 8.22 20.68
N HIS A 187 17.71 7.25 21.03
CA HIS A 187 18.07 6.19 21.98
C HIS A 187 19.13 5.23 21.45
N LEU A 188 19.13 4.97 20.14
CA LEU A 188 20.16 4.14 19.49
C LEU A 188 21.52 4.89 19.36
N GLY A 189 21.49 6.20 19.14
CA GLY A 189 22.68 7.05 19.06
C GLY A 189 23.41 7.17 20.39
N THR A 190 22.71 7.33 21.50
CA THR A 190 23.29 7.40 22.85
C THR A 190 23.89 6.06 23.33
N ARG A 191 23.36 4.94 22.89
CA ARG A 191 23.96 3.63 23.19
C ARG A 191 25.28 3.37 22.47
N ARG A 192 25.52 3.93 21.28
CA ARG A 192 26.78 3.77 20.54
C ARG A 192 27.93 4.59 21.14
N LEU A 193 27.63 5.71 21.79
CA LEU A 193 28.68 6.57 22.39
C LEU A 193 29.08 6.11 23.78
N ALA A 194 28.23 5.34 24.49
CA ALA A 194 28.56 4.84 25.83
C ALA A 194 29.41 3.56 25.84
N GLY A 195 29.56 2.88 24.70
CA GLY A 195 30.31 1.61 24.58
C GLY A 195 31.76 1.71 24.14
N SER A 196 32.28 2.92 23.81
CA SER A 196 33.64 3.11 23.25
C SER A 196 34.67 3.67 24.21
N GLY A 197 34.35 3.72 25.51
CA GLY A 197 35.22 4.41 26.49
C GLY A 197 35.79 3.52 27.58
N ALA A 198 36.08 2.23 27.35
CA ALA A 198 36.76 1.40 28.34
C ALA A 198 37.66 0.34 27.71
N ALA A 199 38.79 0.76 27.15
CA ALA A 199 39.97 -0.09 26.95
C ALA A 199 41.18 0.79 26.70
N GLY A 200 41.93 1.10 27.75
CA GLY A 200 43.18 1.83 27.66
C GLY A 200 43.70 2.27 29.01
N SER A 201 44.23 1.34 29.81
CA SER A 201 45.30 1.58 30.81
C SER A 201 45.96 0.26 31.12
#